data_29fa25654157cbaec8b7ffd8a6db957a
#
_entry.id   29fa25654157cbaec8b7ffd8a6db957a
#
_cell.length_a   1.000
_cell.length_b   1.000
_cell.length_c   1.000
_cell.angle_alpha   90.00
_cell.angle_beta   90.00
_cell.angle_gamma   90.00
#
_symmetry.space_group_name_H-M   'P 1'
#
loop_
_entity.id
_entity.type
_entity.pdbx_description
1 polymer ?
#
loop_
_entity_poly.entity_id
_entity_poly.type
_entity_poly.pdbx_seq_one_letter_code
_entity_poly.pdbx_strand_id
1 'polypeptide(L)'
;MTQPAPVRNVLYIMCDQLRRDYLSCYGHPHLHTPNIDRLAAAGVRFSRAYTQGTICGPSRMSAYTGRYVSSHQVAWNSVPLPLEELTLGDYLRPAGIRTALVGKTHATPNLQAQQQLGIDADMARQLDEVGFEAYVRHDGIYPDDPQFADKRESAPYTRYLREHGYGGDNPWHDWANAAQGEDCEVLSGWHMRHADRPTRLPEQHSETVYTTDRAIDFITEQGEQPWCLHLSYIKPHWPYIAPAPYHALYGAAQVLPAVPGGRSDHPVYGAFRQHQESVNFSREEVRLKVIPTYMGLIRQVDDQLGRLFEVLRRTGRWDDTLIVFTSDHGDFLGDHGLGEKEFLLEQAVGVPLIVRDPRGAADATRGTVDARLVETIDALPTFLDALGLPGAEHRLEGRSLVPLLHGTAQGWREYAIAEYDYAFQTPARERLGQPIDRCRMTMVRSERFKYIAYDGFRAQLFDLQEDPQERQDLGDDPAHAGVREVHQGYLLQWLRGLKRRTTISHAEIERRGERFRYGEPQADSVVKIGVW
;
A
#
# COMPACT_ATOMS: atom_id res chain seq x y z
N MET A 1 -9.67 -18.43 -32.88
CA MET A 1 -9.85 -17.23 -32.08
C MET A 1 -8.46 -16.66 -31.85
N THR A 2 -8.16 -15.47 -32.37
CA THR A 2 -6.89 -14.79 -32.10
C THR A 2 -6.82 -14.50 -30.60
N GLN A 3 -5.73 -14.87 -29.95
CA GLN A 3 -5.50 -14.47 -28.55
C GLN A 3 -5.63 -12.94 -28.47
N PRO A 4 -6.36 -12.40 -27.47
CA PRO A 4 -6.42 -10.97 -27.28
C PRO A 4 -4.99 -10.44 -27.13
N ALA A 5 -4.71 -9.28 -27.72
CA ALA A 5 -3.42 -8.64 -27.61
C ALA A 5 -3.05 -8.49 -26.11
N PRO A 6 -1.81 -8.79 -25.70
CA PRO A 6 -1.39 -8.60 -24.32
C PRO A 6 -1.50 -7.11 -23.95
N VAL A 7 -1.69 -6.84 -22.66
CA VAL A 7 -1.55 -5.49 -22.11
C VAL A 7 -0.13 -4.99 -22.41
N ARG A 8 0.00 -3.74 -22.83
CA ARG A 8 1.32 -3.15 -23.14
C ARG A 8 1.89 -2.39 -21.97
N ASN A 9 1.03 -1.71 -21.23
CA ASN A 9 1.44 -0.80 -20.18
C ASN A 9 0.72 -1.11 -18.86
N VAL A 10 1.35 -0.73 -17.76
CA VAL A 10 0.76 -0.79 -16.42
C VAL A 10 0.82 0.59 -15.78
N LEU A 11 -0.32 1.09 -15.32
CA LEU A 11 -0.40 2.27 -14.45
C LEU A 11 -0.81 1.80 -13.05
N TYR A 12 0.15 1.79 -12.13
CA TYR A 12 -0.04 1.42 -10.74
C TYR A 12 -0.16 2.67 -9.88
N ILE A 13 -1.37 3.02 -9.50
CA ILE A 13 -1.70 4.21 -8.71
C ILE A 13 -1.87 3.81 -7.25
N MET A 14 -1.09 4.46 -6.36
CA MET A 14 -1.20 4.25 -4.93
C MET A 14 -1.33 5.61 -4.23
N CYS A 15 -2.31 5.74 -3.34
CA CYS A 15 -2.43 6.87 -2.43
C CYS A 15 -1.91 6.45 -1.05
N ASP A 16 -1.26 7.37 -0.33
CA ASP A 16 -0.81 7.10 1.03
C ASP A 16 -1.93 7.38 2.03
N GLN A 17 -2.22 6.42 2.89
CA GLN A 17 -3.16 6.56 4.02
C GLN A 17 -4.62 6.83 3.59
N LEU A 18 -5.03 6.31 2.41
CA LEU A 18 -6.39 6.48 1.91
C LEU A 18 -7.33 5.39 2.41
N ARG A 19 -8.28 5.77 3.23
CA ARG A 19 -9.37 4.88 3.68
C ARG A 19 -10.27 4.48 2.52
N ARG A 20 -10.58 3.18 2.44
CA ARG A 20 -11.49 2.62 1.44
C ARG A 20 -12.90 3.26 1.48
N ASP A 21 -13.45 3.41 2.67
CA ASP A 21 -14.80 3.93 2.90
C ASP A 21 -14.92 5.46 2.72
N TYR A 22 -13.81 6.15 2.41
CA TYR A 22 -13.79 7.56 2.01
C TYR A 22 -13.79 7.74 0.48
N LEU A 23 -14.34 6.78 -0.26
CA LEU A 23 -14.57 6.89 -1.70
C LEU A 23 -16.07 6.70 -2.01
N SER A 24 -16.62 7.50 -2.94
CA SER A 24 -18.04 7.40 -3.30
C SER A 24 -18.42 6.03 -3.86
N CYS A 25 -17.57 5.41 -4.68
CA CYS A 25 -17.81 4.05 -5.17
C CYS A 25 -17.76 2.97 -4.06
N TYR A 26 -17.23 3.28 -2.88
CA TYR A 26 -17.29 2.40 -1.70
C TYR A 26 -18.38 2.84 -0.70
N GLY A 27 -19.21 3.82 -1.05
CA GLY A 27 -20.42 4.17 -0.31
C GLY A 27 -20.31 5.38 0.61
N HIS A 28 -19.23 6.20 0.51
CA HIS A 28 -19.18 7.43 1.30
C HIS A 28 -20.33 8.40 0.92
N PRO A 29 -21.19 8.83 1.86
CA PRO A 29 -22.41 9.55 1.51
C PRO A 29 -22.20 11.01 1.08
N HIS A 30 -21.09 11.62 1.45
CA HIS A 30 -20.83 13.06 1.27
C HIS A 30 -19.62 13.36 0.39
N LEU A 31 -18.65 12.48 0.34
CA LEU A 31 -17.45 12.67 -0.49
C LEU A 31 -17.71 12.12 -1.89
N HIS A 32 -17.51 12.97 -2.90
CA HIS A 32 -17.69 12.59 -4.30
C HIS A 32 -16.33 12.49 -5.01
N THR A 33 -16.06 11.31 -5.56
CA THR A 33 -14.82 10.98 -6.30
C THR A 33 -15.16 10.50 -7.72
N PRO A 34 -15.70 11.38 -8.59
CA PRO A 34 -16.30 10.97 -9.86
C PRO A 34 -15.31 10.37 -10.86
N ASN A 35 -14.02 10.65 -10.77
CA ASN A 35 -13.01 10.08 -11.66
C ASN A 35 -12.63 8.66 -11.23
N ILE A 36 -12.49 8.42 -9.92
CA ILE A 36 -12.29 7.09 -9.34
C ILE A 36 -13.55 6.24 -9.57
N ASP A 37 -14.75 6.82 -9.44
CA ASP A 37 -16.02 6.12 -9.73
C ASP A 37 -16.09 5.68 -11.19
N ARG A 38 -15.64 6.54 -12.15
CA ARG A 38 -15.55 6.17 -13.57
C ARG A 38 -14.53 5.06 -13.82
N LEU A 39 -13.42 5.04 -13.09
CA LEU A 39 -12.47 3.93 -13.14
C LEU A 39 -13.11 2.63 -12.63
N ALA A 40 -13.84 2.69 -11.51
CA ALA A 40 -14.58 1.55 -10.96
C ALA A 40 -15.64 1.01 -11.93
N ALA A 41 -16.37 1.91 -12.62
CA ALA A 41 -17.33 1.54 -13.64
C ALA A 41 -16.69 0.91 -14.91
N ALA A 42 -15.42 1.23 -15.18
CA ALA A 42 -14.66 0.69 -16.31
C ALA A 42 -13.82 -0.55 -15.94
N GLY A 43 -13.82 -0.98 -14.67
CA GLY A 43 -13.03 -2.09 -14.15
C GLY A 43 -13.81 -2.95 -13.16
N VAL A 44 -13.08 -3.68 -12.33
CA VAL A 44 -13.62 -4.44 -11.20
C VAL A 44 -13.21 -3.75 -9.90
N ARG A 45 -14.15 -3.53 -9.00
CA ARG A 45 -13.93 -3.00 -7.66
C ARG A 45 -13.96 -4.14 -6.64
N PHE A 46 -12.86 -4.35 -5.92
CA PHE A 46 -12.79 -5.35 -4.86
C PHE A 46 -13.26 -4.77 -3.54
N SER A 47 -14.29 -5.38 -2.94
CA SER A 47 -14.84 -4.89 -1.67
C SER A 47 -14.08 -5.36 -0.44
N ARG A 48 -13.22 -6.38 -0.58
CA ARG A 48 -12.44 -7.02 0.49
C ARG A 48 -10.97 -7.14 0.10
N ALA A 49 -10.32 -6.00 -0.10
CA ALA A 49 -8.89 -5.92 -0.38
C ALA A 49 -8.12 -5.52 0.89
N TYR A 50 -7.01 -6.21 1.17
CA TYR A 50 -6.23 -6.06 2.39
C TYR A 50 -4.76 -5.81 2.09
N THR A 51 -4.16 -4.87 2.83
CA THR A 51 -2.71 -4.69 2.85
C THR A 51 -2.05 -5.69 3.80
N GLN A 52 -0.78 -6.01 3.55
CA GLN A 52 -0.02 -6.94 4.37
C GLN A 52 0.65 -6.29 5.57
N GLY A 53 0.66 -4.97 5.63
CA GLY A 53 1.16 -4.19 6.77
C GLY A 53 0.45 -2.85 6.83
N THR A 54 0.27 -2.30 8.03
CA THR A 54 -0.43 -1.02 8.23
C THR A 54 0.52 0.18 8.32
N ILE A 55 1.82 -0.04 8.06
CA ILE A 55 2.85 1.00 7.96
C ILE A 55 3.31 1.11 6.51
N CYS A 56 3.60 2.33 6.04
CA CYS A 56 3.89 2.60 4.63
C CYS A 56 5.02 1.70 4.06
N GLY A 57 6.18 1.61 4.75
CA GLY A 57 7.32 0.79 4.30
C GLY A 57 6.96 -0.69 4.15
N PRO A 58 6.50 -1.38 5.20
CA PRO A 58 6.07 -2.78 5.14
C PRO A 58 5.02 -3.05 4.06
N SER A 59 3.97 -2.24 3.98
CA SER A 59 2.92 -2.37 2.97
C SER A 59 3.46 -2.24 1.54
N ARG A 60 4.25 -1.20 1.29
CA ARG A 60 4.82 -0.91 -0.03
C ARG A 60 5.80 -1.99 -0.46
N MET A 61 6.69 -2.44 0.44
CA MET A 61 7.61 -3.54 0.14
C MET A 61 6.86 -4.84 -0.14
N SER A 62 5.77 -5.14 0.60
CA SER A 62 4.90 -6.28 0.27
C SER A 62 4.34 -6.17 -1.15
N ALA A 63 3.80 -5.02 -1.54
CA ALA A 63 3.24 -4.81 -2.87
C ALA A 63 4.30 -4.88 -3.99
N TYR A 64 5.52 -4.36 -3.75
CA TYR A 64 6.60 -4.36 -4.75
C TYR A 64 7.27 -5.72 -4.91
N THR A 65 7.37 -6.52 -3.85
CA THR A 65 7.96 -7.86 -3.88
C THR A 65 6.95 -8.97 -4.18
N GLY A 66 5.64 -8.70 -4.02
CA GLY A 66 4.60 -9.73 -4.08
C GLY A 66 4.67 -10.73 -2.92
N ARG A 67 5.23 -10.32 -1.75
CA ARG A 67 5.52 -11.18 -0.61
C ARG A 67 5.00 -10.60 0.70
N TYR A 68 4.77 -11.46 1.70
CA TYR A 68 4.39 -11.06 3.05
C TYR A 68 5.53 -10.40 3.82
N VAL A 69 5.19 -9.61 4.84
CA VAL A 69 6.18 -8.91 5.69
C VAL A 69 7.17 -9.88 6.32
N SER A 70 6.72 -11.02 6.84
CA SER A 70 7.59 -12.08 7.37
C SER A 70 8.56 -12.66 6.33
N SER A 71 8.26 -12.56 5.04
CA SER A 71 9.11 -13.06 3.96
C SER A 71 10.16 -12.05 3.51
N HIS A 72 9.76 -10.78 3.28
CA HIS A 72 10.69 -9.72 2.85
C HIS A 72 11.34 -8.95 4.02
N GLN A 73 10.92 -9.18 5.27
CA GLN A 73 11.53 -8.73 6.52
C GLN A 73 11.51 -7.20 6.78
N VAL A 74 10.87 -6.41 5.95
CA VAL A 74 10.72 -4.97 6.19
C VAL A 74 9.55 -4.76 7.14
N ALA A 75 9.84 -4.77 8.45
CA ALA A 75 8.83 -4.68 9.50
C ALA A 75 8.44 -3.23 9.87
N TRP A 76 9.23 -2.24 9.44
CA TRP A 76 9.03 -0.83 9.76
C TRP A 76 9.58 0.10 8.66
N ASN A 77 9.21 1.39 8.71
CA ASN A 77 9.60 2.40 7.71
C ASN A 77 11.11 2.56 7.48
N SER A 78 11.93 2.39 8.51
CA SER A 78 13.39 2.57 8.40
C SER A 78 14.15 1.26 8.23
N VAL A 79 13.44 0.16 8.07
CA VAL A 79 14.06 -1.16 7.86
C VAL A 79 14.33 -1.33 6.36
N PRO A 80 15.60 -1.57 5.95
CA PRO A 80 15.93 -1.76 4.55
C PRO A 80 15.47 -3.12 4.03
N LEU A 81 15.16 -3.18 2.72
CA LEU A 81 14.89 -4.44 2.04
C LEU A 81 16.19 -5.27 1.93
N PRO A 82 16.17 -6.61 2.17
CA PRO A 82 17.29 -7.48 1.86
C PRO A 82 17.69 -7.39 0.38
N LEU A 83 18.98 -7.39 0.08
CA LEU A 83 19.50 -7.16 -1.28
C LEU A 83 19.11 -8.26 -2.28
N GLU A 84 18.80 -9.47 -1.80
CA GLU A 84 18.35 -10.60 -2.61
C GLU A 84 16.85 -10.58 -2.94
N GLU A 85 16.08 -9.66 -2.36
CA GLU A 85 14.66 -9.56 -2.67
C GLU A 85 14.45 -8.86 -4.01
N LEU A 86 13.77 -9.57 -4.92
CA LEU A 86 13.39 -9.04 -6.23
C LEU A 86 12.09 -8.26 -6.12
N THR A 87 12.06 -7.13 -6.79
CA THR A 87 10.93 -6.23 -6.82
C THR A 87 10.31 -6.11 -8.21
N LEU A 88 9.22 -5.41 -8.31
CA LEU A 88 8.49 -5.16 -9.56
C LEU A 88 9.42 -4.78 -10.74
N GLY A 89 10.37 -3.86 -10.51
CA GLY A 89 11.30 -3.46 -11.55
C GLY A 89 12.24 -4.57 -12.02
N ASP A 90 12.64 -5.47 -11.12
CA ASP A 90 13.54 -6.56 -11.44
C ASP A 90 12.87 -7.64 -12.29
N TYR A 91 11.56 -7.80 -12.15
CA TYR A 91 10.77 -8.70 -13.01
C TYR A 91 10.46 -8.11 -14.40
N LEU A 92 10.23 -6.80 -14.48
CA LEU A 92 9.75 -6.15 -15.71
C LEU A 92 10.90 -5.70 -16.63
N ARG A 93 11.98 -5.20 -16.08
CA ARG A 93 13.14 -4.67 -16.82
C ARG A 93 13.76 -5.70 -17.80
N PRO A 94 13.95 -7.00 -17.43
CA PRO A 94 14.45 -7.99 -18.38
C PRO A 94 13.55 -8.22 -19.60
N ALA A 95 12.26 -7.88 -19.51
CA ALA A 95 11.31 -7.93 -20.62
C ALA A 95 11.28 -6.64 -21.47
N GLY A 96 12.21 -5.71 -21.23
CA GLY A 96 12.27 -4.42 -21.94
C GLY A 96 11.20 -3.42 -21.55
N ILE A 97 10.52 -3.62 -20.42
CA ILE A 97 9.48 -2.72 -19.91
C ILE A 97 10.14 -1.70 -18.99
N ARG A 98 10.10 -0.42 -19.39
CA ARG A 98 10.60 0.69 -18.56
C ARG A 98 9.74 0.81 -17.30
N THR A 99 10.33 0.56 -16.13
CA THR A 99 9.63 0.56 -14.85
C THR A 99 9.99 1.80 -14.06
N ALA A 100 9.12 2.81 -14.08
CA ALA A 100 9.38 4.11 -13.52
C ALA A 100 8.55 4.41 -12.27
N LEU A 101 9.12 5.28 -11.43
CA LEU A 101 8.48 5.85 -10.24
C LEU A 101 8.22 7.34 -10.43
N VAL A 102 7.01 7.76 -10.11
CA VAL A 102 6.68 9.16 -9.84
C VAL A 102 5.99 9.23 -8.48
N GLY A 103 6.65 9.84 -7.51
CA GLY A 103 6.14 10.03 -6.14
C GLY A 103 6.87 9.21 -5.08
N LYS A 104 6.12 8.63 -4.14
CA LYS A 104 6.64 8.03 -2.91
C LYS A 104 6.91 6.52 -3.03
N THR A 105 8.09 6.07 -2.54
CA THR A 105 8.36 4.63 -2.31
C THR A 105 8.45 4.24 -0.85
N HIS A 106 8.93 5.15 -0.01
CA HIS A 106 9.33 4.88 1.37
C HIS A 106 10.42 3.81 1.50
N ALA A 107 11.20 3.59 0.42
CA ALA A 107 12.33 2.68 0.44
C ALA A 107 13.49 3.24 1.27
N THR A 108 14.11 2.37 2.05
CA THR A 108 15.32 2.69 2.82
C THR A 108 16.49 1.93 2.23
N PRO A 109 17.57 2.61 1.79
CA PRO A 109 18.77 1.95 1.28
C PRO A 109 19.43 1.03 2.30
N ASN A 110 19.87 -0.15 1.86
CA ASN A 110 20.63 -1.08 2.70
C ASN A 110 22.14 -0.78 2.60
N LEU A 111 22.52 0.42 3.06
CA LEU A 111 23.90 0.93 2.93
C LEU A 111 24.93 0.01 3.58
N GLN A 112 24.59 -0.61 4.72
CA GLN A 112 25.49 -1.53 5.41
C GLN A 112 25.80 -2.77 4.56
N ALA A 113 24.78 -3.42 4.02
CA ALA A 113 24.99 -4.60 3.18
C ALA A 113 25.67 -4.24 1.85
N GLN A 114 25.32 -3.10 1.25
CA GLN A 114 25.99 -2.62 0.02
C GLN A 114 27.47 -2.40 0.24
N GLN A 115 27.85 -1.76 1.34
CA GLN A 115 29.24 -1.54 1.71
C GLN A 115 29.98 -2.86 1.99
N GLN A 116 29.38 -3.78 2.75
CA GLN A 116 29.98 -5.08 3.07
C GLN A 116 30.22 -5.95 1.84
N LEU A 117 29.34 -5.87 0.85
CA LEU A 117 29.40 -6.65 -0.38
C LEU A 117 30.15 -5.94 -1.51
N GLY A 118 30.59 -4.69 -1.31
CA GLY A 118 31.29 -3.92 -2.33
C GLY A 118 30.44 -3.63 -3.57
N ILE A 119 29.13 -3.35 -3.37
CA ILE A 119 28.20 -3.04 -4.47
C ILE A 119 28.62 -1.74 -5.14
N ASP A 120 28.71 -1.74 -6.47
CA ASP A 120 29.02 -0.53 -7.23
C ASP A 120 27.88 0.49 -7.23
N ALA A 121 28.19 1.75 -7.56
CA ALA A 121 27.25 2.86 -7.46
C ALA A 121 26.05 2.74 -8.42
N ASP A 122 26.18 2.05 -9.55
CA ASP A 122 25.07 1.89 -10.50
C ASP A 122 24.09 0.85 -10.00
N MET A 123 24.58 -0.27 -9.48
CA MET A 123 23.76 -1.28 -8.83
C MET A 123 23.12 -0.73 -7.55
N ALA A 124 23.87 0.01 -6.74
CA ALA A 124 23.36 0.64 -5.53
C ALA A 124 22.13 1.53 -5.82
N ARG A 125 22.18 2.37 -6.87
CA ARG A 125 21.02 3.20 -7.27
C ARG A 125 19.78 2.38 -7.60
N GLN A 126 19.92 1.23 -8.27
CA GLN A 126 18.76 0.36 -8.57
C GLN A 126 18.18 -0.26 -7.30
N LEU A 127 19.04 -0.68 -6.38
CA LEU A 127 18.62 -1.26 -5.09
C LEU A 127 17.95 -0.22 -4.19
N ASP A 128 18.49 1.01 -4.14
CA ASP A 128 17.96 2.12 -3.34
C ASP A 128 16.56 2.56 -3.78
N GLU A 129 16.28 2.42 -5.08
CA GLU A 129 14.98 2.71 -5.68
C GLU A 129 14.08 1.47 -5.81
N VAL A 130 14.42 0.38 -5.10
CA VAL A 130 13.65 -0.89 -5.08
C VAL A 130 13.24 -1.37 -6.47
N GLY A 131 14.20 -1.32 -7.41
CA GLY A 131 14.06 -1.77 -8.78
C GLY A 131 13.40 -0.77 -9.74
N PHE A 132 12.91 0.36 -9.27
CA PHE A 132 12.36 1.42 -10.12
C PHE A 132 13.45 2.32 -10.72
N GLU A 133 13.18 2.89 -11.87
CA GLU A 133 13.81 4.13 -12.31
C GLU A 133 13.09 5.30 -11.61
N ALA A 134 13.79 6.02 -10.73
CA ALA A 134 13.23 7.19 -10.08
C ALA A 134 13.12 8.35 -11.10
N TYR A 135 12.05 8.36 -11.93
CA TYR A 135 11.79 9.49 -12.81
C TYR A 135 11.60 10.77 -12.00
N VAL A 136 10.76 10.70 -10.94
CA VAL A 136 10.71 11.70 -9.88
C VAL A 136 10.37 11.03 -8.56
N ARG A 137 11.35 10.90 -7.67
CA ARG A 137 11.09 10.45 -6.30
C ARG A 137 10.71 11.62 -5.42
N HIS A 138 9.58 11.50 -4.73
CA HIS A 138 9.07 12.49 -3.80
C HIS A 138 8.36 11.78 -2.63
N ASP A 139 9.13 11.42 -1.62
CA ASP A 139 8.60 10.72 -0.44
C ASP A 139 7.85 11.66 0.52
N GLY A 140 8.02 12.98 0.37
CA GLY A 140 7.45 13.99 1.28
C GLY A 140 8.02 13.88 2.69
N ILE A 141 7.34 14.57 3.64
CA ILE A 141 7.67 14.50 5.07
C ILE A 141 9.13 14.93 5.31
N TYR A 142 9.40 16.21 5.03
CA TYR A 142 10.68 16.84 5.27
C TYR A 142 10.58 17.80 6.48
N PRO A 143 10.71 17.29 7.73
CA PRO A 143 10.68 18.14 8.92
C PRO A 143 11.91 19.07 8.96
N ASP A 144 11.84 20.11 9.79
CA ASP A 144 12.91 21.10 9.93
C ASP A 144 14.15 20.55 10.69
N ASP A 145 14.11 19.34 11.17
CA ASP A 145 15.24 18.68 11.83
C ASP A 145 16.47 18.67 10.91
N PRO A 146 17.65 19.08 11.40
CA PRO A 146 18.89 19.13 10.63
C PRO A 146 19.29 17.81 9.96
N GLN A 147 18.96 16.66 10.55
CA GLN A 147 19.24 15.34 9.97
C GLN A 147 18.56 15.10 8.60
N PHE A 148 17.51 15.85 8.27
CA PHE A 148 16.82 15.79 7.00
C PHE A 148 17.23 16.88 5.99
N ALA A 149 18.22 17.74 6.34
CA ALA A 149 18.62 18.88 5.49
C ALA A 149 19.00 18.45 4.08
N ASP A 150 19.88 17.46 3.93
CA ASP A 150 20.32 16.97 2.60
C ASP A 150 19.17 16.41 1.78
N LYS A 151 18.23 15.69 2.40
CA LYS A 151 17.04 15.16 1.72
C LYS A 151 16.12 16.30 1.25
N ARG A 152 15.93 17.35 2.06
CA ARG A 152 15.15 18.53 1.67
C ARG A 152 15.76 19.23 0.47
N GLU A 153 17.08 19.49 0.53
CA GLU A 153 17.81 20.20 -0.52
C GLU A 153 17.83 19.45 -1.85
N SER A 154 18.01 18.13 -1.79
CA SER A 154 18.07 17.28 -2.99
C SER A 154 16.70 16.95 -3.58
N ALA A 155 15.60 17.18 -2.84
CA ALA A 155 14.27 16.82 -3.28
C ALA A 155 13.83 17.55 -4.56
N PRO A 156 13.40 16.84 -5.61
CA PRO A 156 12.98 17.47 -6.87
C PRO A 156 11.85 18.49 -6.69
N TYR A 157 10.91 18.23 -5.79
CA TYR A 157 9.82 19.15 -5.51
C TYR A 157 10.29 20.42 -4.79
N THR A 158 11.27 20.34 -3.90
CA THR A 158 11.87 21.53 -3.26
C THR A 158 12.53 22.44 -4.31
N ARG A 159 13.24 21.86 -5.27
CA ARG A 159 13.83 22.64 -6.40
C ARG A 159 12.76 23.29 -7.25
N TYR A 160 11.72 22.51 -7.62
CA TYR A 160 10.57 23.03 -8.37
C TYR A 160 9.92 24.23 -7.66
N LEU A 161 9.70 24.18 -6.35
CA LEU A 161 9.12 25.28 -5.60
C LEU A 161 10.01 26.52 -5.64
N ARG A 162 11.32 26.37 -5.47
CA ARG A 162 12.28 27.51 -5.55
C ARG A 162 12.31 28.12 -6.94
N GLU A 163 12.29 27.34 -7.99
CA GLU A 163 12.22 27.81 -9.39
C GLU A 163 10.96 28.62 -9.67
N HIS A 164 9.88 28.38 -8.93
CA HIS A 164 8.61 29.10 -9.04
C HIS A 164 8.45 30.24 -8.01
N GLY A 165 9.55 30.60 -7.32
CA GLY A 165 9.57 31.76 -6.40
C GLY A 165 9.17 31.42 -4.95
N TYR A 166 8.96 30.15 -4.62
CA TYR A 166 8.65 29.70 -3.27
C TYR A 166 9.93 29.24 -2.56
N GLY A 167 10.75 30.20 -2.14
CA GLY A 167 12.03 29.97 -1.47
C GLY A 167 11.89 29.74 0.04
N GLY A 168 13.05 29.71 0.72
CA GLY A 168 13.21 29.51 2.17
C GLY A 168 14.02 28.26 2.49
N ASP A 169 14.22 27.99 3.77
CA ASP A 169 15.01 26.84 4.26
C ASP A 169 14.29 25.53 4.03
N ASN A 170 12.96 25.52 4.14
CA ASN A 170 12.14 24.35 3.90
C ASN A 170 10.88 24.71 3.10
N PRO A 171 10.98 24.91 1.77
CA PRO A 171 9.82 25.25 0.94
C PRO A 171 8.68 24.25 1.02
N TRP A 172 8.99 22.95 1.19
CA TRP A 172 7.99 21.90 1.37
C TRP A 172 7.10 22.16 2.60
N HIS A 173 7.71 22.53 3.74
CA HIS A 173 6.96 22.87 4.94
C HIS A 173 6.32 24.25 4.83
N ASP A 174 7.11 25.28 4.52
CA ASP A 174 6.70 26.67 4.66
C ASP A 174 5.62 27.12 3.68
N TRP A 175 5.52 26.43 2.54
CA TRP A 175 4.55 26.75 1.49
C TRP A 175 3.53 25.67 1.25
N ALA A 176 3.96 24.43 1.01
CA ALA A 176 3.06 23.35 0.62
C ALA A 176 2.31 22.74 1.80
N ASN A 177 2.89 22.78 3.01
CA ASN A 177 2.34 22.14 4.20
C ASN A 177 2.19 23.12 5.39
N ALA A 178 1.96 24.40 5.13
CA ALA A 178 1.64 25.41 6.12
C ALA A 178 0.59 26.39 5.60
N ALA A 179 -0.16 27.00 6.52
CA ALA A 179 -1.09 28.09 6.22
C ALA A 179 -0.47 29.46 6.52
N GLN A 180 -1.09 30.52 6.00
CA GLN A 180 -0.75 31.89 6.30
C GLN A 180 -1.49 32.36 7.55
N GLY A 181 -0.74 32.80 8.55
CA GLY A 181 -1.23 33.50 9.74
C GLY A 181 -1.30 35.01 9.58
N GLU A 182 -1.57 35.69 10.67
CA GLU A 182 -1.46 37.14 10.77
C GLU A 182 0.02 37.56 10.62
N ASP A 183 0.28 38.80 10.15
CA ASP A 183 1.62 39.33 9.98
C ASP A 183 2.61 38.42 9.21
N CYS A 184 2.09 37.61 8.26
CA CYS A 184 2.88 36.67 7.47
C CYS A 184 3.44 35.47 8.27
N GLU A 185 2.94 35.21 9.47
CA GLU A 185 3.31 34.00 10.25
C GLU A 185 3.09 32.71 9.45
N VAL A 186 4.00 31.74 9.58
CA VAL A 186 3.87 30.40 9.02
C VAL A 186 3.15 29.52 10.04
N LEU A 187 1.91 29.14 9.73
CA LEU A 187 1.10 28.23 10.55
C LEU A 187 1.32 26.80 10.08
N SER A 188 2.19 26.10 10.76
CA SER A 188 2.58 24.72 10.42
C SER A 188 1.37 23.79 10.32
N GLY A 189 1.29 23.04 9.21
CA GLY A 189 0.31 21.97 9.01
C GLY A 189 0.51 20.73 9.91
N TRP A 190 1.67 20.63 10.58
CA TRP A 190 1.89 19.61 11.61
C TRP A 190 0.95 19.79 12.81
N HIS A 191 0.41 20.98 13.00
CA HIS A 191 -0.58 21.24 14.02
C HIS A 191 -1.99 21.07 13.45
N MET A 192 -2.69 20.00 13.78
CA MET A 192 -4.05 19.71 13.35
C MET A 192 -5.06 20.86 13.58
N ARG A 193 -4.79 21.76 14.52
CA ARG A 193 -5.60 22.97 14.71
C ARG A 193 -5.63 23.93 13.51
N HIS A 194 -4.70 23.79 12.58
CA HIS A 194 -4.62 24.60 11.36
C HIS A 194 -5.20 23.91 10.12
N ALA A 195 -5.74 22.69 10.27
CA ALA A 195 -6.20 21.88 9.16
C ALA A 195 -7.31 22.54 8.31
N ASP A 196 -8.13 23.38 8.90
CA ASP A 196 -9.21 24.11 8.24
C ASP A 196 -8.76 25.34 7.44
N ARG A 197 -7.45 25.61 7.38
CA ARG A 197 -6.88 26.73 6.64
C ARG A 197 -6.28 26.27 5.31
N PRO A 198 -6.31 27.11 4.25
CA PRO A 198 -5.65 26.78 3.01
C PRO A 198 -4.13 26.80 3.17
N THR A 199 -3.44 25.97 2.38
CA THR A 199 -1.97 26.11 2.25
C THR A 199 -1.61 27.50 1.72
N ARG A 200 -0.40 27.96 2.05
CA ARG A 200 0.17 29.21 1.49
C ARG A 200 0.43 29.08 -0.01
N LEU A 201 0.56 27.86 -0.50
CA LEU A 201 0.81 27.55 -1.89
C LEU A 201 -0.52 27.45 -2.66
N PRO A 202 -0.66 28.09 -3.83
CA PRO A 202 -1.82 27.87 -4.69
C PRO A 202 -1.84 26.43 -5.23
N GLU A 203 -3.04 25.93 -5.51
CA GLU A 203 -3.30 24.53 -5.88
C GLU A 203 -2.40 24.01 -7.00
N GLN A 204 -2.18 24.82 -8.03
CA GLN A 204 -1.38 24.47 -9.20
C GLN A 204 0.07 24.06 -8.91
N HIS A 205 0.58 24.42 -7.75
CA HIS A 205 1.94 24.06 -7.31
C HIS A 205 1.94 23.04 -6.16
N SER A 206 0.76 22.53 -5.75
CA SER A 206 0.67 21.53 -4.69
C SER A 206 1.36 20.22 -5.05
N GLU A 207 1.74 19.44 -4.04
CA GLU A 207 2.39 18.13 -4.22
C GLU A 207 1.59 17.19 -5.14
N THR A 208 0.26 17.19 -5.00
CA THR A 208 -0.63 16.33 -5.78
C THR A 208 -0.63 16.72 -7.26
N VAL A 209 -0.68 18.01 -7.57
CA VAL A 209 -0.60 18.52 -8.95
C VAL A 209 0.78 18.27 -9.54
N TYR A 210 1.84 18.61 -8.82
CA TYR A 210 3.22 18.37 -9.24
C TYR A 210 3.45 16.89 -9.59
N THR A 211 3.03 15.97 -8.72
CA THR A 211 3.17 14.53 -8.94
C THR A 211 2.39 14.08 -10.20
N THR A 212 1.18 14.61 -10.39
CA THR A 212 0.37 14.31 -11.58
C THR A 212 1.02 14.83 -12.86
N ASP A 213 1.54 16.05 -12.85
CA ASP A 213 2.23 16.65 -14.01
C ASP A 213 3.44 15.81 -14.40
N ARG A 214 4.26 15.36 -13.44
CA ARG A 214 5.41 14.47 -13.72
C ARG A 214 4.98 13.12 -14.29
N ALA A 215 3.84 12.56 -13.85
CA ALA A 215 3.30 11.34 -14.43
C ALA A 215 2.82 11.55 -15.89
N ILE A 216 2.19 12.69 -16.16
CA ILE A 216 1.76 13.07 -17.51
C ILE A 216 2.98 13.27 -18.44
N ASP A 217 4.03 13.93 -17.94
CA ASP A 217 5.29 14.11 -18.70
C ASP A 217 5.88 12.74 -19.05
N PHE A 218 6.05 11.86 -18.06
CA PHE A 218 6.55 10.50 -18.28
C PHE A 218 5.76 9.77 -19.37
N ILE A 219 4.43 9.68 -19.24
CA ILE A 219 3.56 8.98 -20.20
C ILE A 219 3.69 9.59 -21.60
N THR A 220 3.80 10.92 -21.70
CA THR A 220 3.93 11.62 -22.98
C THR A 220 5.28 11.34 -23.65
N GLU A 221 6.36 11.28 -22.87
CA GLU A 221 7.71 10.98 -23.34
C GLU A 221 7.89 9.55 -23.86
N GLN A 222 7.11 8.58 -23.31
CA GLN A 222 7.25 7.17 -23.69
C GLN A 222 6.86 6.87 -25.15
N GLY A 223 5.97 7.65 -25.76
CA GLY A 223 5.46 7.37 -27.11
C GLY A 223 4.89 5.94 -27.19
N GLU A 224 5.50 5.09 -28.04
CA GLU A 224 5.08 3.70 -28.26
C GLU A 224 5.82 2.67 -27.37
N GLN A 225 6.78 3.08 -26.56
CA GLN A 225 7.54 2.15 -25.72
C GLN A 225 6.68 1.59 -24.58
N PRO A 226 6.74 0.28 -24.28
CA PRO A 226 6.00 -0.30 -23.15
C PRO A 226 6.58 0.19 -21.82
N TRP A 227 5.69 0.45 -20.86
CA TRP A 227 6.07 0.98 -19.56
C TRP A 227 5.21 0.43 -18.42
N CYS A 228 5.79 0.45 -17.24
CA CYS A 228 5.09 0.34 -15.97
C CYS A 228 5.38 1.60 -15.16
N LEU A 229 4.36 2.40 -14.92
CA LEU A 229 4.46 3.60 -14.08
C LEU A 229 3.84 3.35 -12.71
N HIS A 230 4.67 3.42 -11.67
CA HIS A 230 4.18 3.54 -10.31
C HIS A 230 3.96 5.02 -9.98
N LEU A 231 2.69 5.43 -9.99
CA LEU A 231 2.25 6.76 -9.58
C LEU A 231 1.81 6.71 -8.11
N SER A 232 2.59 7.33 -7.25
CA SER A 232 2.41 7.22 -5.80
C SER A 232 2.23 8.58 -5.14
N TYR A 233 0.98 8.91 -4.85
CA TYR A 233 0.63 10.15 -4.15
C TYR A 233 0.94 10.05 -2.65
N ILE A 234 1.43 11.15 -2.07
CA ILE A 234 1.57 11.28 -0.62
C ILE A 234 0.20 11.52 0.01
N LYS A 235 -0.66 12.31 -0.64
CA LYS A 235 -1.99 12.62 -0.10
C LYS A 235 -2.96 11.44 -0.29
N PRO A 236 -3.88 11.28 0.69
CA PRO A 236 -4.27 12.18 1.77
C PRO A 236 -3.48 12.07 3.09
N HIS A 237 -2.32 11.41 3.15
CA HIS A 237 -1.44 11.34 4.34
C HIS A 237 -1.19 12.76 4.92
N TRP A 238 -1.08 12.84 6.26
CA TRP A 238 -0.72 14.08 6.94
C TRP A 238 0.63 14.68 6.45
N PRO A 239 0.87 15.98 6.66
CA PRO A 239 0.05 16.98 7.35
C PRO A 239 -1.32 17.20 6.71
N TYR A 240 -2.39 17.24 7.56
CA TYR A 240 -3.75 17.47 7.09
C TYR A 240 -3.96 18.95 6.82
N ILE A 241 -3.51 19.39 5.67
CA ILE A 241 -3.70 20.75 5.16
C ILE A 241 -3.84 20.69 3.65
N ALA A 242 -4.80 21.41 3.09
CA ALA A 242 -5.13 21.37 1.67
C ALA A 242 -5.07 22.75 1.04
N PRO A 243 -4.73 22.89 -0.25
CA PRO A 243 -4.81 24.17 -0.94
C PRO A 243 -6.26 24.62 -1.13
N ALA A 244 -6.47 25.91 -1.35
CA ALA A 244 -7.76 26.39 -1.82
C ALA A 244 -8.03 25.87 -3.25
N PRO A 245 -9.28 25.45 -3.60
CA PRO A 245 -10.50 25.51 -2.76
C PRO A 245 -10.71 24.27 -1.86
N TYR A 246 -9.87 23.24 -1.94
CA TYR A 246 -10.08 21.92 -1.34
C TYR A 246 -10.18 21.95 0.19
N HIS A 247 -9.47 22.88 0.85
CA HIS A 247 -9.55 23.05 2.30
C HIS A 247 -10.96 23.36 2.82
N ALA A 248 -11.85 23.88 1.98
CA ALA A 248 -13.18 24.38 2.36
C ALA A 248 -14.33 23.70 1.59
N LEU A 249 -14.06 22.62 0.83
CA LEU A 249 -15.11 21.89 0.09
C LEU A 249 -16.06 21.12 1.00
N TYR A 250 -15.59 20.70 2.16
CA TYR A 250 -16.34 19.95 3.16
C TYR A 250 -16.26 20.67 4.51
N GLY A 251 -17.22 20.41 5.36
CA GLY A 251 -17.27 20.97 6.71
C GLY A 251 -17.68 19.93 7.75
N ALA A 252 -17.79 20.34 8.99
CA ALA A 252 -18.14 19.47 10.11
C ALA A 252 -19.46 18.68 9.91
N ALA A 253 -20.42 19.24 9.15
CA ALA A 253 -21.69 18.59 8.86
C ALA A 253 -21.59 17.33 7.98
N GLN A 254 -20.48 17.16 7.24
CA GLN A 254 -20.22 15.99 6.42
C GLN A 254 -19.36 14.92 7.12
N VAL A 255 -18.88 15.21 8.33
CA VAL A 255 -18.10 14.23 9.12
C VAL A 255 -19.03 13.16 9.68
N LEU A 256 -18.74 11.90 9.38
CA LEU A 256 -19.48 10.78 9.93
C LEU A 256 -19.16 10.61 11.43
N PRO A 257 -20.13 10.15 12.23
CA PRO A 257 -19.86 9.78 13.62
C PRO A 257 -18.72 8.77 13.72
N ALA A 258 -17.85 8.93 14.71
CA ALA A 258 -16.80 7.94 14.96
C ALA A 258 -17.40 6.58 15.29
N VAL A 259 -16.77 5.51 14.81
CA VAL A 259 -17.03 4.18 15.35
C VAL A 259 -16.55 4.18 16.80
N PRO A 260 -17.44 3.97 17.79
CA PRO A 260 -17.02 3.97 19.18
C PRO A 260 -16.01 2.87 19.44
N GLY A 261 -15.02 3.13 20.30
CA GLY A 261 -14.11 2.09 20.76
C GLY A 261 -14.87 0.89 21.32
N GLY A 262 -14.52 -0.31 20.88
CA GLY A 262 -15.15 -1.54 21.37
C GLY A 262 -14.96 -1.74 22.87
N ARG A 263 -15.76 -2.63 23.46
CA ARG A 263 -15.64 -3.05 24.87
C ARG A 263 -14.49 -4.04 25.08
N SER A 264 -13.44 -3.97 24.24
CA SER A 264 -12.28 -4.83 24.41
C SER A 264 -11.38 -4.29 25.51
N ASP A 265 -11.08 -5.13 26.49
CA ASP A 265 -10.09 -4.91 27.53
C ASP A 265 -8.71 -5.44 27.11
N HIS A 266 -8.52 -5.72 25.84
CA HIS A 266 -7.28 -6.27 25.32
C HIS A 266 -6.09 -5.33 25.59
N PRO A 267 -5.01 -5.79 26.26
CA PRO A 267 -3.93 -4.92 26.71
C PRO A 267 -3.24 -4.16 25.56
N VAL A 268 -2.99 -4.82 24.43
CA VAL A 268 -2.34 -4.20 23.26
C VAL A 268 -3.23 -3.09 22.69
N TYR A 269 -4.52 -3.36 22.50
CA TYR A 269 -5.47 -2.34 22.05
C TYR A 269 -5.51 -1.14 23.01
N GLY A 270 -5.55 -1.40 24.33
CA GLY A 270 -5.52 -0.36 25.35
C GLY A 270 -4.24 0.48 25.32
N ALA A 271 -3.09 -0.12 24.98
CA ALA A 271 -1.81 0.60 24.86
C ALA A 271 -1.84 1.57 23.66
N PHE A 272 -2.35 1.15 22.49
CA PHE A 272 -2.43 2.00 21.29
C PHE A 272 -3.42 3.16 21.45
N ARG A 273 -4.50 3.00 22.20
CA ARG A 273 -5.42 4.10 22.51
C ARG A 273 -4.80 5.24 23.32
N GLN A 274 -3.63 5.02 23.89
CA GLN A 274 -2.90 6.02 24.67
C GLN A 274 -1.77 6.70 23.89
N HIS A 275 -1.58 6.35 22.62
CA HIS A 275 -0.70 7.11 21.73
C HIS A 275 -1.21 8.54 21.57
N GLN A 276 -0.30 9.49 21.36
CA GLN A 276 -0.66 10.91 21.25
C GLN A 276 -1.69 11.17 20.14
N GLU A 277 -1.55 10.49 19.02
CA GLU A 277 -2.42 10.58 17.86
C GLU A 277 -3.83 10.07 18.22
N SER A 278 -3.92 8.96 18.91
CA SER A 278 -5.19 8.38 19.37
C SER A 278 -5.88 9.31 20.38
N VAL A 279 -5.12 9.85 21.33
CA VAL A 279 -5.63 10.83 22.30
C VAL A 279 -6.12 12.10 21.58
N ASN A 280 -5.41 12.57 20.58
CA ASN A 280 -5.84 13.73 19.80
C ASN A 280 -7.14 13.45 19.03
N PHE A 281 -7.19 12.36 18.26
CA PHE A 281 -8.36 12.01 17.46
C PHE A 281 -9.58 11.52 18.27
N SER A 282 -9.40 11.16 19.55
CA SER A 282 -10.54 10.88 20.44
C SER A 282 -11.38 12.12 20.76
N ARG A 283 -10.84 13.32 20.51
CA ARG A 283 -11.56 14.59 20.69
C ARG A 283 -12.37 14.93 19.44
N GLU A 284 -13.68 15.12 19.62
CA GLU A 284 -14.60 15.43 18.52
C GLU A 284 -14.18 16.71 17.77
N GLU A 285 -13.71 17.74 18.47
CA GLU A 285 -13.24 18.99 17.88
C GLU A 285 -12.10 18.79 16.87
N VAL A 286 -11.19 17.82 17.11
CA VAL A 286 -10.09 17.48 16.20
C VAL A 286 -10.64 16.80 14.96
N ARG A 287 -11.52 15.81 15.13
CA ARG A 287 -12.16 15.10 14.02
C ARG A 287 -12.94 16.04 13.11
N LEU A 288 -13.78 16.90 13.70
CA LEU A 288 -14.61 17.86 12.95
C LEU A 288 -13.79 18.90 12.18
N LYS A 289 -12.52 19.09 12.53
CA LYS A 289 -11.60 19.99 11.84
C LYS A 289 -10.73 19.26 10.81
N VAL A 290 -10.19 18.10 11.14
CA VAL A 290 -9.24 17.36 10.29
C VAL A 290 -9.93 16.60 9.17
N ILE A 291 -11.03 15.91 9.46
CA ILE A 291 -11.69 15.04 8.47
C ILE A 291 -12.20 15.81 7.24
N PRO A 292 -12.78 17.01 7.34
CA PRO A 292 -13.15 17.81 6.16
C PRO A 292 -11.95 18.08 5.22
N THR A 293 -10.79 18.38 5.79
CA THR A 293 -9.58 18.60 5.00
C THR A 293 -9.06 17.30 4.39
N TYR A 294 -9.08 16.18 5.12
CA TYR A 294 -8.78 14.86 4.57
C TYR A 294 -9.68 14.53 3.37
N MET A 295 -10.97 14.81 3.46
CA MET A 295 -11.90 14.68 2.33
C MET A 295 -11.54 15.59 1.16
N GLY A 296 -11.12 16.83 1.44
CA GLY A 296 -10.63 17.77 0.43
C GLY A 296 -9.39 17.28 -0.30
N LEU A 297 -8.42 16.71 0.44
CA LEU A 297 -7.22 16.11 -0.15
C LEU A 297 -7.55 14.93 -1.06
N ILE A 298 -8.48 14.05 -0.67
CA ILE A 298 -8.96 12.95 -1.53
C ILE A 298 -9.63 13.50 -2.78
N ARG A 299 -10.45 14.54 -2.64
CA ARG A 299 -11.09 15.18 -3.80
C ARG A 299 -10.06 15.77 -4.76
N GLN A 300 -9.00 16.38 -4.27
CA GLN A 300 -7.92 16.88 -5.11
C GLN A 300 -7.23 15.75 -5.89
N VAL A 301 -6.95 14.62 -5.23
CA VAL A 301 -6.40 13.44 -5.91
C VAL A 301 -7.35 12.96 -7.03
N ASP A 302 -8.65 12.87 -6.75
CA ASP A 302 -9.64 12.47 -7.76
C ASP A 302 -9.65 13.40 -8.97
N ASP A 303 -9.63 14.72 -8.76
CA ASP A 303 -9.61 15.70 -9.85
C ASP A 303 -8.32 15.57 -10.69
N GLN A 304 -7.17 15.33 -10.05
CA GLN A 304 -5.91 15.11 -10.75
C GLN A 304 -5.87 13.78 -11.52
N LEU A 305 -6.48 12.73 -11.00
CA LEU A 305 -6.67 11.48 -11.74
C LEU A 305 -7.55 11.68 -12.97
N GLY A 306 -8.55 12.57 -12.90
CA GLY A 306 -9.35 12.97 -14.06
C GLY A 306 -8.49 13.52 -15.20
N ARG A 307 -7.54 14.42 -14.89
CA ARG A 307 -6.57 14.96 -15.86
C ARG A 307 -5.70 13.85 -16.47
N LEU A 308 -5.16 12.98 -15.64
CA LEU A 308 -4.32 11.86 -16.08
C LEU A 308 -5.07 10.90 -17.00
N PHE A 309 -6.29 10.50 -16.64
CA PHE A 309 -7.11 9.60 -17.45
C PHE A 309 -7.51 10.23 -18.78
N GLU A 310 -7.69 11.53 -18.84
CA GLU A 310 -7.94 12.25 -20.09
C GLU A 310 -6.71 12.21 -21.02
N VAL A 311 -5.50 12.36 -20.46
CA VAL A 311 -4.27 12.20 -21.24
C VAL A 311 -4.15 10.78 -21.80
N LEU A 312 -4.41 9.74 -20.99
CA LEU A 312 -4.40 8.36 -21.48
C LEU A 312 -5.38 8.14 -22.64
N ARG A 313 -6.60 8.70 -22.57
CA ARG A 313 -7.59 8.59 -23.66
C ARG A 313 -7.12 9.33 -24.92
N ARG A 314 -6.67 10.56 -24.78
CA ARG A 314 -6.20 11.38 -25.90
C ARG A 314 -5.00 10.80 -26.62
N THR A 315 -4.12 10.10 -25.90
CA THR A 315 -2.94 9.45 -26.47
C THR A 315 -3.20 8.01 -26.91
N GLY A 316 -4.42 7.48 -26.75
CA GLY A 316 -4.79 6.10 -27.07
C GLY A 316 -4.25 5.06 -26.06
N ARG A 317 -3.59 5.51 -25.00
CA ARG A 317 -3.01 4.60 -23.97
C ARG A 317 -4.04 4.02 -23.01
N TRP A 318 -5.24 4.59 -22.99
CA TRP A 318 -6.32 4.02 -22.20
C TRP A 318 -6.63 2.58 -22.60
N ASP A 319 -6.58 2.25 -23.90
CA ASP A 319 -7.02 0.96 -24.43
C ASP A 319 -5.94 -0.13 -24.41
N ASP A 320 -4.70 0.20 -24.02
CA ASP A 320 -3.60 -0.75 -23.92
C ASP A 320 -2.93 -0.78 -22.53
N THR A 321 -3.51 -0.08 -21.54
CA THR A 321 -2.96 0.05 -20.19
C THR A 321 -3.83 -0.67 -19.15
N LEU A 322 -3.23 -1.58 -18.40
CA LEU A 322 -3.78 -2.08 -17.13
C LEU A 322 -3.68 -0.97 -16.09
N ILE A 323 -4.80 -0.60 -15.49
CA ILE A 323 -4.82 0.43 -14.43
C ILE A 323 -5.21 -0.22 -13.11
N VAL A 324 -4.36 -0.06 -12.10
CA VAL A 324 -4.61 -0.49 -10.73
C VAL A 324 -4.58 0.72 -9.82
N PHE A 325 -5.67 0.96 -9.09
CA PHE A 325 -5.79 2.01 -8.08
C PHE A 325 -5.95 1.39 -6.70
N THR A 326 -5.12 1.80 -5.75
CA THR A 326 -5.12 1.30 -4.38
C THR A 326 -4.58 2.32 -3.37
N SER A 327 -4.50 1.93 -2.11
CA SER A 327 -3.76 2.61 -1.03
C SER A 327 -2.77 1.65 -0.40
N ASP A 328 -1.73 2.18 0.24
CA ASP A 328 -0.81 1.36 1.04
C ASP A 328 -1.46 0.90 2.37
N HIS A 329 -2.25 1.72 3.02
CA HIS A 329 -3.05 1.42 4.21
C HIS A 329 -4.14 2.49 4.38
N GLY A 330 -5.02 2.31 5.36
CA GLY A 330 -6.01 3.33 5.72
C GLY A 330 -5.56 4.20 6.90
N ASP A 331 -6.53 4.75 7.64
CA ASP A 331 -6.35 5.63 8.80
C ASP A 331 -7.53 5.42 9.76
N PHE A 332 -7.32 5.51 11.05
CA PHE A 332 -8.42 5.42 12.01
C PHE A 332 -9.25 6.69 12.11
N LEU A 333 -8.65 7.88 11.97
CA LEU A 333 -9.33 9.17 12.07
C LEU A 333 -10.25 9.31 13.30
N GLY A 334 -9.90 8.64 14.40
CA GLY A 334 -10.66 8.62 15.65
C GLY A 334 -11.62 7.44 15.82
N ASP A 335 -11.84 6.64 14.81
CA ASP A 335 -12.60 5.39 14.96
C ASP A 335 -11.92 4.48 15.98
N HIS A 336 -12.71 3.78 16.78
CA HIS A 336 -12.25 2.95 17.89
C HIS A 336 -11.45 3.69 18.98
N GLY A 337 -11.44 5.03 18.97
CA GLY A 337 -10.57 5.84 19.81
C GLY A 337 -9.10 5.70 19.45
N LEU A 338 -8.80 5.38 18.19
CA LEU A 338 -7.47 5.27 17.62
C LEU A 338 -7.21 6.43 16.64
N GLY A 339 -5.97 6.86 16.53
CA GLY A 339 -5.46 7.73 15.49
C GLY A 339 -4.43 6.98 14.66
N GLU A 340 -4.06 7.54 13.50
CA GLU A 340 -3.10 6.93 12.60
C GLU A 340 -3.55 5.53 12.09
N LYS A 341 -2.65 4.58 11.96
CA LYS A 341 -2.81 3.34 11.19
C LYS A 341 -2.31 2.09 11.89
N GLU A 342 -1.78 2.22 13.07
CA GLU A 342 -0.94 1.23 13.73
C GLU A 342 -1.72 0.13 14.47
N PHE A 343 -2.75 -0.42 13.82
CA PHE A 343 -3.51 -1.56 14.35
C PHE A 343 -4.21 -2.33 13.22
N LEU A 344 -4.64 -3.59 13.45
CA LEU A 344 -5.12 -4.49 12.40
C LEU A 344 -6.66 -4.53 12.27
N LEU A 345 -7.35 -3.38 12.46
CA LEU A 345 -8.79 -3.27 12.21
C LEU A 345 -9.07 -2.76 10.78
N GLU A 346 -10.34 -2.91 10.32
CA GLU A 346 -10.75 -2.66 8.93
C GLU A 346 -10.36 -1.26 8.41
N GLN A 347 -10.35 -0.24 9.27
CA GLN A 347 -10.02 1.14 8.91
C GLN A 347 -8.56 1.30 8.43
N ALA A 348 -7.64 0.48 8.95
CA ALA A 348 -6.22 0.53 8.60
C ALA A 348 -5.81 -0.54 7.58
N VAL A 349 -6.28 -1.80 7.74
CA VAL A 349 -5.88 -2.91 6.86
C VAL A 349 -6.69 -3.00 5.57
N GLY A 350 -7.95 -2.52 5.58
CA GLY A 350 -8.85 -2.56 4.43
C GLY A 350 -8.56 -1.40 3.47
N VAL A 351 -8.05 -1.70 2.29
CA VAL A 351 -7.68 -0.69 1.28
C VAL A 351 -8.64 -0.70 0.09
N PRO A 352 -8.82 0.42 -0.63
CA PRO A 352 -9.48 0.38 -1.92
C PRO A 352 -8.63 -0.43 -2.91
N LEU A 353 -9.27 -1.21 -3.76
CA LEU A 353 -8.62 -1.86 -4.90
C LEU A 353 -9.58 -1.87 -6.08
N ILE A 354 -9.20 -1.15 -7.14
CA ILE A 354 -9.93 -1.07 -8.39
C ILE A 354 -8.96 -1.45 -9.51
N VAL A 355 -9.34 -2.43 -10.32
CA VAL A 355 -8.50 -2.90 -11.42
C VAL A 355 -9.27 -2.80 -12.73
N ARG A 356 -8.72 -2.05 -13.68
CA ARG A 356 -9.22 -1.97 -15.04
C ARG A 356 -8.28 -2.72 -16.00
N ASP A 357 -8.71 -3.87 -16.46
CA ASP A 357 -8.07 -4.57 -17.57
C ASP A 357 -8.60 -4.03 -18.90
N PRO A 358 -7.75 -3.57 -19.83
CA PRO A 358 -8.20 -3.02 -21.12
C PRO A 358 -8.74 -4.08 -22.08
N ARG A 359 -8.41 -5.36 -21.88
CA ARG A 359 -8.74 -6.45 -22.79
C ARG A 359 -10.23 -6.77 -22.81
N GLY A 360 -10.77 -7.15 -23.99
CA GLY A 360 -12.17 -7.55 -24.15
C GLY A 360 -12.58 -8.77 -23.32
N ALA A 361 -11.63 -9.61 -22.87
CA ALA A 361 -11.88 -10.72 -21.95
C ALA A 361 -12.45 -10.26 -20.59
N ALA A 362 -12.21 -9.01 -20.20
CA ALA A 362 -12.73 -8.41 -18.97
C ALA A 362 -14.09 -7.73 -19.12
N ASP A 363 -14.67 -7.66 -20.34
CA ASP A 363 -15.89 -6.87 -20.58
C ASP A 363 -17.08 -7.34 -19.75
N ALA A 364 -17.19 -8.65 -19.50
CA ALA A 364 -18.28 -9.21 -18.70
C ALA A 364 -18.24 -8.85 -17.20
N THR A 365 -17.10 -8.41 -16.70
CA THR A 365 -16.90 -8.07 -15.28
C THR A 365 -16.77 -6.55 -15.05
N ARG A 366 -16.73 -5.74 -16.11
CA ARG A 366 -16.63 -4.28 -15.96
C ARG A 366 -17.81 -3.72 -15.16
N GLY A 367 -17.50 -2.81 -14.24
CA GLY A 367 -18.48 -2.18 -13.36
C GLY A 367 -19.01 -3.09 -12.25
N THR A 368 -18.47 -4.30 -12.10
CA THR A 368 -18.89 -5.22 -11.03
C THR A 368 -18.11 -5.02 -9.75
N VAL A 369 -18.68 -5.54 -8.66
CA VAL A 369 -18.05 -5.64 -7.35
C VAL A 369 -17.70 -7.09 -7.08
N ASP A 370 -16.42 -7.38 -6.84
CA ASP A 370 -15.97 -8.68 -6.39
C ASP A 370 -15.76 -8.67 -4.86
N ALA A 371 -16.41 -9.59 -4.16
CA ALA A 371 -16.35 -9.70 -2.71
C ALA A 371 -15.35 -10.77 -2.21
N ARG A 372 -14.57 -11.38 -3.11
CA ARG A 372 -13.51 -12.31 -2.72
C ARG A 372 -12.38 -11.58 -2.01
N LEU A 373 -11.73 -12.30 -1.08
CA LEU A 373 -10.57 -11.77 -0.36
C LEU A 373 -9.39 -11.61 -1.31
N VAL A 374 -8.90 -10.39 -1.47
CA VAL A 374 -7.70 -10.08 -2.27
C VAL A 374 -6.70 -9.31 -1.43
N GLU A 375 -5.44 -9.34 -1.82
CA GLU A 375 -4.33 -8.78 -1.06
C GLU A 375 -3.50 -7.86 -1.96
N THR A 376 -2.83 -6.85 -1.39
CA THR A 376 -2.01 -5.93 -2.21
C THR A 376 -0.79 -6.63 -2.85
N ILE A 377 -0.33 -7.76 -2.28
CA ILE A 377 0.70 -8.62 -2.91
C ILE A 377 0.23 -9.28 -4.20
N ASP A 378 -1.06 -9.26 -4.50
CA ASP A 378 -1.62 -9.78 -5.75
C ASP A 378 -1.29 -8.88 -6.96
N ALA A 379 -0.86 -7.64 -6.73
CA ALA A 379 -0.56 -6.68 -7.79
C ALA A 379 0.57 -7.19 -8.71
N LEU A 380 1.71 -7.57 -8.17
CA LEU A 380 2.85 -8.02 -8.96
C LEU A 380 2.56 -9.25 -9.82
N PRO A 381 2.00 -10.38 -9.30
CA PRO A 381 1.62 -11.50 -10.16
C PRO A 381 0.55 -11.13 -11.19
N THR A 382 -0.34 -10.17 -10.90
CA THR A 382 -1.32 -9.65 -11.86
C THR A 382 -0.63 -8.92 -13.02
N PHE A 383 0.39 -8.11 -12.74
CA PHE A 383 1.13 -7.39 -13.78
C PHE A 383 1.85 -8.37 -14.70
N LEU A 384 2.54 -9.37 -14.13
CA LEU A 384 3.23 -10.39 -14.92
C LEU A 384 2.26 -11.15 -15.83
N ASP A 385 1.13 -11.60 -15.30
CA ASP A 385 0.10 -12.33 -16.04
C ASP A 385 -0.52 -11.45 -17.15
N ALA A 386 -0.90 -10.21 -16.83
CA ALA A 386 -1.49 -9.29 -17.79
C ALA A 386 -0.54 -8.94 -18.95
N LEU A 387 0.75 -8.81 -18.67
CA LEU A 387 1.80 -8.54 -19.64
C LEU A 387 2.25 -9.81 -20.41
N GLY A 388 1.74 -11.00 -20.05
CA GLY A 388 2.13 -12.27 -20.67
C GLY A 388 3.56 -12.71 -20.29
N LEU A 389 4.05 -12.27 -19.13
CA LEU A 389 5.38 -12.60 -18.63
C LEU A 389 5.35 -13.87 -17.75
N PRO A 390 6.47 -14.61 -17.67
CA PRO A 390 6.55 -15.77 -16.80
C PRO A 390 6.29 -15.41 -15.33
N GLY A 391 5.42 -16.17 -14.68
CA GLY A 391 5.25 -16.08 -13.23
C GLY A 391 6.48 -16.56 -12.46
N ALA A 392 6.63 -16.11 -11.24
CA ALA A 392 7.69 -16.53 -10.32
C ALA A 392 7.07 -17.22 -9.08
N GLU A 393 6.29 -18.27 -9.30
CA GLU A 393 5.50 -18.97 -8.28
C GLU A 393 6.31 -19.49 -7.09
N HIS A 394 7.62 -19.73 -7.29
CA HIS A 394 8.53 -20.16 -6.23
C HIS A 394 8.92 -19.01 -5.28
N ARG A 395 8.68 -17.76 -5.67
CA ARG A 395 8.97 -16.55 -4.88
C ARG A 395 7.71 -15.81 -4.47
N LEU A 396 6.81 -15.55 -5.42
CA LEU A 396 5.61 -14.74 -5.20
C LEU A 396 4.58 -15.46 -4.33
N GLU A 397 4.04 -14.77 -3.37
CA GLU A 397 3.03 -15.27 -2.41
C GLU A 397 1.63 -14.75 -2.74
N GLY A 398 1.55 -13.66 -3.53
CA GLY A 398 0.32 -13.17 -4.12
C GLY A 398 -0.21 -14.06 -5.26
N ARG A 399 -1.42 -13.76 -5.72
CA ARG A 399 -2.11 -14.47 -6.81
C ARG A 399 -2.53 -13.49 -7.89
N SER A 400 -2.39 -13.85 -9.16
CA SER A 400 -2.91 -13.01 -10.26
C SER A 400 -4.43 -12.78 -10.11
N LEU A 401 -4.86 -11.53 -10.23
CA LEU A 401 -6.27 -11.15 -10.27
C LEU A 401 -6.88 -11.32 -11.66
N VAL A 402 -6.10 -11.59 -12.70
CA VAL A 402 -6.59 -11.74 -14.08
C VAL A 402 -7.74 -12.75 -14.19
N PRO A 403 -7.71 -13.94 -13.55
CA PRO A 403 -8.85 -14.85 -13.57
C PRO A 403 -10.12 -14.27 -12.94
N LEU A 404 -10.00 -13.40 -11.93
CA LEU A 404 -11.13 -12.68 -11.34
C LEU A 404 -11.68 -11.62 -12.30
N LEU A 405 -10.77 -10.86 -12.93
CA LEU A 405 -11.11 -9.83 -13.91
C LEU A 405 -11.80 -10.39 -15.15
N HIS A 406 -11.50 -11.63 -15.52
CA HIS A 406 -12.10 -12.31 -16.67
C HIS A 406 -13.29 -13.20 -16.29
N GLY A 407 -13.67 -13.30 -15.03
CA GLY A 407 -14.76 -14.16 -14.57
C GLY A 407 -14.49 -15.66 -14.70
N THR A 408 -13.23 -16.06 -14.82
CA THR A 408 -12.81 -17.46 -15.06
C THR A 408 -12.23 -18.17 -13.82
N ALA A 409 -12.11 -17.45 -12.70
CA ALA A 409 -11.50 -17.99 -11.48
C ALA A 409 -12.29 -19.19 -10.94
N GLN A 410 -11.59 -20.32 -10.72
CA GLN A 410 -12.09 -21.51 -10.06
C GLN A 410 -11.39 -21.64 -8.70
N GLY A 411 -12.17 -21.51 -7.63
CA GLY A 411 -11.62 -21.46 -6.28
C GLY A 411 -10.86 -20.15 -6.02
N TRP A 412 -10.69 -19.81 -4.77
CA TRP A 412 -9.92 -18.64 -4.37
C TRP A 412 -9.38 -18.85 -2.95
N ARG A 413 -8.62 -17.88 -2.43
CA ARG A 413 -8.13 -17.97 -1.05
C ARG A 413 -9.27 -17.93 -0.03
N GLU A 414 -9.11 -18.67 1.04
CA GLU A 414 -10.08 -18.72 2.14
C GLU A 414 -9.82 -17.63 3.19
N TYR A 415 -8.59 -17.08 3.21
CA TYR A 415 -8.20 -16.06 4.17
C TYR A 415 -7.19 -15.08 3.57
N ALA A 416 -7.14 -13.88 4.14
CA ALA A 416 -6.12 -12.85 3.89
C ALA A 416 -5.33 -12.59 5.17
N ILE A 417 -4.07 -12.16 5.02
CA ILE A 417 -3.12 -11.95 6.11
C ILE A 417 -2.64 -10.51 6.12
N ALA A 418 -2.53 -9.95 7.33
CA ALA A 418 -1.77 -8.72 7.58
C ALA A 418 -0.94 -8.88 8.85
N GLU A 419 0.21 -8.24 8.87
CA GLU A 419 1.19 -8.32 9.95
C GLU A 419 1.52 -6.91 10.45
N TYR A 420 1.81 -6.81 11.74
CA TYR A 420 2.33 -5.57 12.31
C TYR A 420 3.31 -5.89 13.44
N ASP A 421 4.50 -5.29 13.36
CA ASP A 421 5.53 -5.35 14.40
C ASP A 421 5.59 -4.01 15.14
N TYR A 422 5.16 -4.00 16.42
CA TYR A 422 5.15 -2.80 17.24
C TYR A 422 6.41 -2.64 18.11
N ALA A 423 7.49 -3.34 17.79
CA ALA A 423 8.75 -3.22 18.52
C ALA A 423 9.30 -1.77 18.50
N PHE A 424 9.05 -1.04 17.41
CA PHE A 424 9.42 0.36 17.26
C PHE A 424 8.52 1.33 18.04
N GLN A 425 7.34 0.89 18.49
CA GLN A 425 6.44 1.67 19.33
C GLN A 425 6.82 1.57 20.81
N THR A 426 7.93 2.20 21.16
CA THR A 426 8.51 2.16 22.51
C THR A 426 7.48 2.42 23.62
N PRO A 427 6.59 3.46 23.53
CA PRO A 427 5.62 3.71 24.59
C PRO A 427 4.62 2.55 24.80
N ALA A 428 4.15 1.92 23.71
CA ALA A 428 3.26 0.77 23.79
C ALA A 428 3.99 -0.45 24.35
N ARG A 429 5.17 -0.75 23.81
CA ARG A 429 6.00 -1.89 24.23
C ARG A 429 6.36 -1.83 25.71
N GLU A 430 6.82 -0.69 26.21
CA GLU A 430 7.18 -0.50 27.62
C GLU A 430 5.97 -0.64 28.55
N ARG A 431 4.83 -0.05 28.17
CA ARG A 431 3.58 -0.19 28.94
C ARG A 431 3.13 -1.64 29.03
N LEU A 432 3.32 -2.42 27.98
CA LEU A 432 2.97 -3.83 27.91
C LEU A 432 4.01 -4.73 28.58
N GLY A 433 5.19 -4.22 28.92
CA GLY A 433 6.31 -5.01 29.42
C GLY A 433 6.80 -6.05 28.40
N GLN A 434 6.64 -5.79 27.09
CA GLN A 434 7.02 -6.72 26.03
C GLN A 434 8.48 -6.58 25.62
N PRO A 435 9.22 -7.69 25.49
CA PRO A 435 10.54 -7.67 24.86
C PRO A 435 10.39 -7.46 23.34
N ILE A 436 11.42 -6.90 22.70
CA ILE A 436 11.42 -6.50 21.27
C ILE A 436 10.99 -7.66 20.36
N ASP A 437 11.46 -8.87 20.64
CA ASP A 437 11.21 -10.07 19.82
C ASP A 437 9.78 -10.63 19.94
N ARG A 438 8.93 -10.05 20.80
CA ARG A 438 7.53 -10.44 21.00
C ARG A 438 6.50 -9.35 20.70
N CYS A 439 6.90 -8.31 19.99
CA CYS A 439 6.02 -7.19 19.65
C CYS A 439 5.31 -7.40 18.33
N ARG A 440 4.71 -8.58 18.12
CA ARG A 440 4.09 -8.94 16.83
C ARG A 440 2.61 -9.22 16.98
N MET A 441 1.85 -8.78 15.99
CA MET A 441 0.47 -9.19 15.79
C MET A 441 0.25 -9.60 14.33
N THR A 442 -0.60 -10.62 14.12
CA THR A 442 -0.92 -11.14 12.80
C THR A 442 -2.42 -11.31 12.67
N MET A 443 -3.00 -10.71 11.66
CA MET A 443 -4.41 -10.84 11.30
C MET A 443 -4.61 -12.03 10.35
N VAL A 444 -5.63 -12.84 10.62
CA VAL A 444 -6.20 -13.82 9.70
C VAL A 444 -7.65 -13.43 9.44
N ARG A 445 -7.96 -12.98 8.23
CA ARG A 445 -9.29 -12.55 7.79
C ARG A 445 -9.91 -13.60 6.88
N SER A 446 -10.86 -14.37 7.37
CA SER A 446 -11.68 -15.30 6.56
C SER A 446 -12.92 -14.58 6.00
N GLU A 447 -13.84 -15.29 5.34
CA GLU A 447 -15.03 -14.69 4.75
C GLU A 447 -15.93 -13.96 5.77
N ARG A 448 -16.05 -14.50 6.98
CA ARG A 448 -16.92 -13.96 8.04
C ARG A 448 -16.14 -13.38 9.20
N PHE A 449 -15.06 -14.04 9.63
CA PHE A 449 -14.37 -13.70 10.86
C PHE A 449 -13.01 -13.05 10.62
N LYS A 450 -12.63 -12.15 11.53
CA LYS A 450 -11.27 -11.64 11.66
C LYS A 450 -10.70 -12.11 13.00
N TYR A 451 -9.56 -12.75 12.93
CA TYR A 451 -8.78 -13.22 14.07
C TYR A 451 -7.46 -12.47 14.11
N ILE A 452 -7.08 -11.92 15.25
CA ILE A 452 -5.80 -11.25 15.45
C ILE A 452 -5.03 -12.00 16.53
N ALA A 453 -3.92 -12.62 16.13
CA ALA A 453 -2.98 -13.28 17.04
C ALA A 453 -1.95 -12.27 17.57
N TYR A 454 -1.53 -12.44 18.79
CA TYR A 454 -0.54 -11.63 19.48
C TYR A 454 0.50 -12.51 20.17
N ASP A 455 1.77 -12.12 20.09
CA ASP A 455 2.80 -12.79 20.88
C ASP A 455 2.65 -12.38 22.36
N GLY A 456 2.39 -13.36 23.22
CA GLY A 456 2.30 -13.15 24.68
C GLY A 456 0.95 -12.67 25.21
N PHE A 457 -0.04 -12.43 24.36
CA PHE A 457 -1.41 -12.07 24.76
C PHE A 457 -2.45 -12.99 24.13
N ARG A 458 -3.68 -12.96 24.66
CA ARG A 458 -4.81 -13.66 24.05
C ARG A 458 -5.06 -13.12 22.63
N ALA A 459 -5.68 -13.92 21.81
CA ALA A 459 -6.14 -13.44 20.51
C ALA A 459 -7.42 -12.61 20.64
N GLN A 460 -7.67 -11.73 19.66
CA GLN A 460 -8.99 -11.12 19.43
C GLN A 460 -9.70 -11.85 18.29
N LEU A 461 -11.03 -11.85 18.33
CA LEU A 461 -11.88 -12.41 17.28
C LEU A 461 -13.08 -11.48 17.05
N PHE A 462 -13.37 -11.18 15.79
CA PHE A 462 -14.52 -10.35 15.39
C PHE A 462 -15.37 -11.08 14.34
N ASP A 463 -16.69 -11.04 14.48
CA ASP A 463 -17.64 -11.53 13.48
C ASP A 463 -18.07 -10.38 12.58
N LEU A 464 -17.45 -10.24 11.44
CA LEU A 464 -17.68 -9.09 10.54
C LEU A 464 -19.01 -9.15 9.77
N GLN A 465 -19.76 -10.26 9.89
CA GLN A 465 -21.12 -10.33 9.37
C GLN A 465 -22.12 -9.70 10.35
N GLU A 466 -21.99 -9.98 11.64
CA GLU A 466 -22.88 -9.46 12.69
C GLU A 466 -22.39 -8.11 13.25
N ASP A 467 -21.08 -7.90 13.25
CA ASP A 467 -20.39 -6.71 13.74
C ASP A 467 -19.35 -6.21 12.74
N PRO A 468 -19.77 -5.62 11.62
CA PRO A 468 -18.84 -5.12 10.59
C PRO A 468 -17.95 -3.96 11.07
N GLN A 469 -18.26 -3.40 12.24
CA GLN A 469 -17.50 -2.33 12.87
C GLN A 469 -16.52 -2.83 13.95
N GLU A 470 -16.35 -4.14 14.15
CA GLU A 470 -15.34 -4.72 15.07
C GLU A 470 -15.44 -4.18 16.52
N ARG A 471 -16.65 -3.99 17.00
CA ARG A 471 -16.92 -3.42 18.34
C ARG A 471 -16.95 -4.47 19.45
N GLN A 472 -17.23 -5.73 19.09
CA GLN A 472 -17.36 -6.84 20.02
C GLN A 472 -16.22 -7.84 19.82
N ASP A 473 -15.27 -7.85 20.74
CA ASP A 473 -14.21 -8.84 20.80
C ASP A 473 -14.74 -10.16 21.36
N LEU A 474 -14.74 -11.22 20.55
CA LEU A 474 -15.16 -12.58 20.85
C LEU A 474 -13.97 -13.49 21.23
N GLY A 475 -12.80 -12.89 21.47
CA GLY A 475 -11.54 -13.62 21.74
C GLY A 475 -11.61 -14.56 22.94
N ASP A 476 -12.40 -14.24 23.95
CA ASP A 476 -12.58 -15.05 25.17
C ASP A 476 -13.93 -15.77 25.23
N ASP A 477 -14.80 -15.58 24.22
CA ASP A 477 -16.12 -16.22 24.21
C ASP A 477 -15.99 -17.75 23.99
N PRO A 478 -16.41 -18.60 24.96
CA PRO A 478 -16.36 -20.04 24.81
C PRO A 478 -17.18 -20.57 23.61
N ALA A 479 -18.26 -19.90 23.24
CA ALA A 479 -19.09 -20.29 22.11
C ALA A 479 -18.35 -20.21 20.77
N HIS A 480 -17.28 -19.42 20.70
CA HIS A 480 -16.46 -19.21 19.50
C HIS A 480 -15.10 -19.94 19.55
N ALA A 481 -14.90 -20.88 20.50
CA ALA A 481 -13.64 -21.62 20.62
C ALA A 481 -13.27 -22.37 19.32
N GLY A 482 -14.21 -23.03 18.68
CA GLY A 482 -13.98 -23.73 17.40
C GLY A 482 -13.61 -22.80 16.25
N VAL A 483 -14.17 -21.57 16.24
CA VAL A 483 -13.81 -20.56 15.24
C VAL A 483 -12.36 -20.11 15.43
N ARG A 484 -11.93 -19.88 16.67
CA ARG A 484 -10.53 -19.55 16.97
C ARG A 484 -9.57 -20.64 16.56
N GLU A 485 -9.92 -21.91 16.82
CA GLU A 485 -9.10 -23.07 16.43
C GLU A 485 -8.91 -23.16 14.91
N VAL A 486 -9.98 -22.95 14.13
CA VAL A 486 -9.89 -22.87 12.66
C VAL A 486 -8.94 -21.78 12.20
N HIS A 487 -9.02 -20.57 12.79
CA HIS A 487 -8.16 -19.45 12.40
C HIS A 487 -6.71 -19.64 12.84
N GLN A 488 -6.46 -20.31 13.96
CA GLN A 488 -5.10 -20.76 14.33
C GLN A 488 -4.57 -21.77 13.30
N GLY A 489 -5.43 -22.65 12.79
CA GLY A 489 -5.11 -23.55 11.69
C GLY A 489 -4.69 -22.79 10.43
N TYR A 490 -5.44 -21.77 10.03
CA TYR A 490 -5.09 -20.89 8.90
C TYR A 490 -3.76 -20.16 9.11
N LEU A 491 -3.53 -19.61 10.31
CA LEU A 491 -2.26 -18.98 10.67
C LEU A 491 -1.08 -19.94 10.52
N LEU A 492 -1.21 -21.15 11.04
CA LEU A 492 -0.17 -22.19 10.93
C LEU A 492 0.04 -22.61 9.47
N GLN A 493 -1.03 -22.78 8.70
CA GLN A 493 -0.97 -23.12 7.28
C GLN A 493 -0.24 -22.02 6.49
N TRP A 494 -0.55 -20.74 6.74
CA TRP A 494 0.14 -19.62 6.13
C TRP A 494 1.63 -19.60 6.48
N LEU A 495 2.00 -19.70 7.76
CA LEU A 495 3.41 -19.73 8.22
C LEU A 495 4.21 -20.87 7.56
N ARG A 496 3.60 -22.04 7.37
CA ARG A 496 4.23 -23.17 6.66
C ARG A 496 4.27 -22.98 5.15
N GLY A 497 3.37 -22.20 4.60
CA GLY A 497 3.24 -21.88 3.18
C GLY A 497 4.19 -20.82 2.66
N LEU A 498 4.85 -20.04 3.54
CA LEU A 498 5.79 -19.00 3.16
C LEU A 498 6.88 -19.53 2.23
N LYS A 499 7.17 -18.80 1.16
CA LYS A 499 8.13 -19.20 0.13
C LYS A 499 9.57 -19.05 0.63
N ARG A 500 10.19 -20.18 0.98
CA ARG A 500 11.56 -20.21 1.53
C ARG A 500 12.61 -20.63 0.50
N ARG A 501 12.21 -21.29 -0.59
CA ARG A 501 13.10 -21.71 -1.68
C ARG A 501 12.98 -20.71 -2.83
N THR A 502 13.58 -19.55 -2.66
CA THR A 502 13.46 -18.41 -3.59
C THR A 502 14.48 -18.41 -4.71
N THR A 503 15.50 -19.28 -4.63
CA THR A 503 16.63 -19.32 -5.57
C THR A 503 16.50 -20.38 -6.67
N ILE A 504 15.45 -21.20 -6.63
CA ILE A 504 15.25 -22.29 -7.58
C ILE A 504 13.75 -22.46 -7.91
N SER A 505 13.41 -22.48 -9.19
CA SER A 505 12.02 -22.66 -9.64
C SER A 505 11.54 -24.12 -9.48
N HIS A 506 10.21 -24.31 -9.45
CA HIS A 506 9.61 -25.66 -9.39
C HIS A 506 10.03 -26.49 -10.62
N ALA A 507 9.98 -25.90 -11.82
CA ALA A 507 10.42 -26.58 -13.05
C ALA A 507 11.88 -27.02 -12.99
N GLU A 508 12.78 -26.19 -12.42
CA GLU A 508 14.17 -26.56 -12.26
C GLU A 508 14.38 -27.66 -11.21
N ILE A 509 13.56 -27.69 -10.16
CA ILE A 509 13.56 -28.79 -9.18
C ILE A 509 13.14 -30.09 -9.87
N GLU A 510 12.09 -30.08 -10.68
CA GLU A 510 11.64 -31.26 -11.43
C GLU A 510 12.73 -31.73 -12.39
N ARG A 511 13.28 -30.80 -13.20
CA ARG A 511 14.37 -31.11 -14.13
C ARG A 511 15.60 -31.75 -13.44
N ARG A 512 16.01 -31.21 -12.29
CA ARG A 512 17.12 -31.78 -11.51
C ARG A 512 16.74 -33.06 -10.82
N GLY A 513 15.48 -33.18 -10.40
CA GLY A 513 14.92 -34.34 -9.71
C GLY A 513 14.82 -35.59 -10.59
N GLU A 514 14.65 -35.43 -11.90
CA GLU A 514 14.55 -36.57 -12.83
C GLU A 514 15.75 -37.52 -12.78
N ARG A 515 16.96 -36.99 -12.54
CA ARG A 515 18.16 -37.81 -12.37
C ARG A 515 18.14 -38.72 -11.13
N PHE A 516 17.20 -38.50 -10.20
CA PHE A 516 17.02 -39.33 -9.00
C PHE A 516 15.87 -40.36 -9.15
N ARG A 517 15.24 -40.45 -10.35
CA ARG A 517 14.28 -41.53 -10.62
C ARG A 517 15.03 -42.82 -10.75
N TYR A 518 14.80 -43.75 -9.81
CA TYR A 518 15.40 -45.07 -9.83
C TYR A 518 14.74 -45.91 -10.96
N GLY A 519 15.54 -46.49 -11.85
CA GLY A 519 15.04 -47.41 -12.89
C GLY A 519 15.75 -47.36 -14.23
N GLU A 520 16.41 -46.25 -14.61
CA GLU A 520 17.26 -46.21 -15.81
C GLU A 520 18.67 -45.78 -15.46
N PRO A 521 19.73 -46.55 -15.84
CA PRO A 521 21.09 -46.15 -15.64
C PRO A 521 21.42 -45.03 -16.62
N GLN A 522 21.49 -43.78 -16.12
CA GLN A 522 22.14 -42.73 -16.88
C GLN A 522 23.63 -42.98 -16.90
N ALA A 523 24.19 -43.09 -18.12
CA ALA A 523 25.55 -43.51 -18.38
C ALA A 523 26.67 -42.65 -17.74
N ASP A 524 26.33 -41.45 -17.22
CA ASP A 524 27.31 -40.45 -16.76
C ASP A 524 27.20 -40.07 -15.27
N SER A 525 26.48 -40.80 -14.43
CA SER A 525 26.43 -40.47 -13.00
C SER A 525 27.66 -41.04 -12.26
N VAL A 526 28.56 -40.17 -11.86
CA VAL A 526 29.85 -40.51 -11.23
C VAL A 526 29.73 -41.07 -9.80
N VAL A 527 28.59 -40.88 -9.12
CA VAL A 527 28.44 -41.34 -7.73
C VAL A 527 27.08 -42.02 -7.54
N LYS A 528 27.10 -43.32 -7.25
CA LYS A 528 25.94 -44.09 -6.81
C LYS A 528 26.18 -44.55 -5.37
N ILE A 529 25.47 -43.91 -4.42
CA ILE A 529 25.45 -44.35 -3.02
C ILE A 529 24.24 -45.25 -2.81
N GLY A 530 24.41 -46.41 -2.22
CA GLY A 530 23.33 -47.33 -1.87
C GLY A 530 22.93 -48.36 -2.95
N VAL A 531 23.77 -48.56 -3.96
CA VAL A 531 23.57 -49.67 -4.90
C VAL A 531 24.41 -50.86 -4.42
N TRP A 532 23.75 -52.01 -4.23
CA TRP A 532 24.41 -53.31 -3.99
C TRP A 532 24.87 -53.94 -5.28
#